data_02f56cd9e62182da8ce148061b83fe3f
#
_entry.id   02f56cd9e62182da8ce148061b83fe3f
#
_cell.length_a   1.000
_cell.length_b   1.000
_cell.length_c   1.000
_cell.angle_alpha   90.00
_cell.angle_beta   90.00
_cell.angle_gamma   90.00
#
_symmetry.space_group_name_H-M   'P 1'
#
loop_
_entity.id
_entity.type
_entity.pdbx_description
1 polymer ?
#
loop_
_entity_poly.entity_id
_entity_poly.type
_entity_poly.pdbx_seq_one_letter_code
_entity_poly.pdbx_strand_id
1 'polypeptide(L)'
;MPWYPWLKATVFALLAANAAVYAATGTASEALDSTAWLALLAAFEFETGFAGRFAGGRLAAVLRCVRLVAAAAILAAGIGYVLDGEWLDAANIGLWIVVVALLEFEVRYPAATARHRSQFKAAVATLYSGLAALVFAWLWQRDWFDAYDAALWLVAFATIELNLVGFGRGAVAGRGAG
;
A
#
# COMPACT_ATOMS: atom_id res chain seq x y z
N MET A 1 -6.55 3.04 -21.30
CA MET A 1 -5.13 2.77 -21.67
C MET A 1 -4.90 1.26 -21.59
N PRO A 2 -4.60 0.54 -22.68
CA PRO A 2 -4.53 -0.94 -22.67
C PRO A 2 -3.32 -1.52 -21.92
N TRP A 3 -2.28 -0.72 -21.64
CA TRP A 3 -1.07 -1.16 -20.93
C TRP A 3 -1.24 -1.22 -19.39
N TYR A 4 -2.22 -0.49 -18.83
CA TYR A 4 -2.42 -0.38 -17.38
C TYR A 4 -2.70 -1.72 -16.67
N PRO A 5 -3.61 -2.60 -17.17
CA PRO A 5 -3.84 -3.91 -16.56
C PRO A 5 -2.59 -4.79 -16.54
N TRP A 6 -1.77 -4.72 -17.59
CA TRP A 6 -0.52 -5.47 -17.68
C TRP A 6 0.53 -4.97 -16.70
N LEU A 7 0.71 -3.64 -16.59
CA LEU A 7 1.61 -3.05 -15.59
C LEU A 7 1.21 -3.49 -14.18
N LYS A 8 -0.07 -3.38 -13.86
CA LYS A 8 -0.61 -3.79 -12.56
C LYS A 8 -0.36 -5.27 -12.30
N ALA A 9 -0.69 -6.15 -13.24
CA ALA A 9 -0.44 -7.58 -13.11
C ALA A 9 1.05 -7.90 -12.91
N THR A 10 1.94 -7.20 -13.64
CA THR A 10 3.38 -7.36 -13.50
C THR A 10 3.85 -6.94 -12.10
N VAL A 11 3.44 -5.78 -11.62
CA VAL A 11 3.80 -5.29 -10.28
C VAL A 11 3.33 -6.26 -9.20
N PHE A 12 2.08 -6.74 -9.29
CA PHE A 12 1.55 -7.74 -8.35
C PHE A 12 2.32 -9.07 -8.38
N ALA A 13 2.68 -9.55 -9.58
CA ALA A 13 3.46 -10.78 -9.73
C ALA A 13 4.87 -10.63 -9.12
N LEU A 14 5.50 -9.47 -9.29
CA LEU A 14 6.81 -9.18 -8.70
C LEU A 14 6.72 -9.08 -7.17
N LEU A 15 5.71 -8.38 -6.63
CA LEU A 15 5.49 -8.32 -5.18
C LEU A 15 5.22 -9.70 -4.57
N ALA A 16 4.44 -10.55 -5.27
CA ALA A 16 4.20 -11.92 -4.82
C ALA A 16 5.48 -12.77 -4.86
N ALA A 17 6.33 -12.58 -5.87
CA ALA A 17 7.63 -13.23 -5.95
C ALA A 17 8.56 -12.77 -4.82
N ASN A 18 8.60 -11.46 -4.51
CA ASN A 18 9.38 -10.93 -3.38
C ASN A 18 8.90 -11.50 -2.04
N ALA A 19 7.58 -11.53 -1.80
CA ALA A 19 7.01 -12.13 -0.60
C ALA A 19 7.40 -13.62 -0.45
N ALA A 20 7.45 -14.37 -1.56
CA ALA A 20 7.92 -15.75 -1.55
C ALA A 20 9.43 -15.86 -1.23
N VAL A 21 10.26 -14.93 -1.70
CA VAL A 21 11.69 -14.87 -1.36
C VAL A 21 11.86 -14.57 0.12
N TYR A 22 11.20 -13.54 0.67
CA TYR A 22 11.25 -13.24 2.10
C TYR A 22 10.74 -14.41 2.96
N ALA A 23 9.68 -15.08 2.54
CA ALA A 23 9.19 -16.26 3.26
C ALA A 23 10.17 -17.44 3.25
N ALA A 24 11.03 -17.56 2.21
CA ALA A 24 11.98 -18.65 2.07
C ALA A 24 13.35 -18.35 2.68
N THR A 25 13.80 -17.10 2.66
CA THR A 25 15.18 -16.72 3.00
C THR A 25 15.29 -15.59 4.02
N GLY A 26 14.22 -14.86 4.27
CA GLY A 26 14.17 -13.72 5.17
C GLY A 26 13.95 -14.09 6.65
N THR A 27 13.91 -13.08 7.48
CA THR A 27 13.53 -13.19 8.89
C THR A 27 12.01 -13.43 9.03
N ALA A 28 11.58 -13.80 10.23
CA ALA A 28 10.15 -13.95 10.52
C ALA A 28 9.38 -12.61 10.35
N SER A 29 10.03 -11.50 10.69
CA SER A 29 9.47 -10.15 10.57
C SER A 29 9.29 -9.76 9.10
N GLU A 30 10.30 -9.99 8.25
CA GLU A 30 10.23 -9.73 6.80
C GLU A 30 9.17 -10.59 6.10
N ALA A 31 9.13 -11.89 6.40
CA ALA A 31 8.13 -12.79 5.85
C ALA A 31 6.71 -12.41 6.25
N LEU A 32 6.51 -12.00 7.51
CA LEU A 32 5.22 -11.57 8.04
C LEU A 32 4.79 -10.25 7.40
N ASP A 33 5.70 -9.27 7.33
CA ASP A 33 5.46 -7.96 6.74
C ASP A 33 5.04 -8.06 5.28
N SER A 34 5.89 -8.66 4.45
CA SER A 34 5.66 -8.76 3.00
C SER A 34 4.37 -9.53 2.66
N THR A 35 4.07 -10.64 3.37
CA THR A 35 2.84 -11.39 3.17
C THR A 35 1.60 -10.64 3.65
N ALA A 36 1.68 -9.90 4.74
CA ALA A 36 0.56 -9.12 5.28
C ALA A 36 0.20 -7.95 4.36
N TRP A 37 1.19 -7.20 3.86
CA TRP A 37 0.96 -6.13 2.88
C TRP A 37 0.38 -6.66 1.57
N LEU A 38 0.89 -7.79 1.08
CA LEU A 38 0.35 -8.43 -0.13
C LEU A 38 -1.10 -8.87 0.06
N ALA A 39 -1.45 -9.41 1.24
CA ALA A 39 -2.82 -9.79 1.58
C ALA A 39 -3.76 -8.57 1.64
N LEU A 40 -3.30 -7.44 2.22
CA LEU A 40 -4.05 -6.17 2.21
C LEU A 40 -4.29 -5.66 0.79
N LEU A 41 -3.25 -5.66 -0.03
CA LEU A 41 -3.31 -5.22 -1.41
C LEU A 41 -4.27 -6.10 -2.23
N ALA A 42 -4.19 -7.42 -2.07
CA ALA A 42 -5.09 -8.37 -2.73
C ALA A 42 -6.56 -8.16 -2.27
N ALA A 43 -6.80 -7.97 -0.98
CA ALA A 43 -8.14 -7.69 -0.46
C ALA A 43 -8.71 -6.38 -1.01
N PHE A 44 -7.90 -5.31 -1.07
CA PHE A 44 -8.30 -4.03 -1.67
C PHE A 44 -8.64 -4.16 -3.15
N GLU A 45 -7.82 -4.86 -3.92
CA GLU A 45 -8.06 -5.09 -5.34
C GLU A 45 -9.31 -5.92 -5.60
N PHE A 46 -9.54 -6.91 -4.77
CA PHE A 46 -10.76 -7.73 -4.86
C PHE A 46 -12.01 -6.89 -4.57
N GLU A 47 -11.99 -6.07 -3.52
CA GLU A 47 -13.11 -5.18 -3.17
C GLU A 47 -13.39 -4.16 -4.29
N THR A 48 -12.35 -3.54 -4.86
CA THR A 48 -12.51 -2.52 -5.91
C THR A 48 -12.89 -3.13 -7.26
N GLY A 49 -12.32 -4.28 -7.62
CA GLY A 49 -12.61 -4.96 -8.89
C GLY A 49 -14.01 -5.57 -8.95
N PHE A 50 -14.59 -5.93 -7.82
CA PHE A 50 -15.92 -6.53 -7.71
C PHE A 50 -16.93 -5.67 -6.94
N ALA A 51 -16.65 -4.35 -6.83
CA ALA A 51 -17.53 -3.39 -6.17
C ALA A 51 -18.95 -3.49 -6.75
N GLY A 52 -19.93 -3.73 -5.89
CA GLY A 52 -21.34 -3.90 -6.25
C GLY A 52 -21.82 -5.34 -6.44
N ARG A 53 -20.94 -6.33 -6.64
CA ARG A 53 -21.35 -7.75 -6.71
C ARG A 53 -21.47 -8.42 -5.34
N PHE A 54 -20.74 -7.91 -4.33
CA PHE A 54 -20.60 -8.54 -3.03
C PHE A 54 -20.78 -7.58 -1.85
N ALA A 55 -21.66 -6.59 -1.98
CA ALA A 55 -21.92 -5.54 -0.97
C ALA A 55 -22.47 -6.06 0.38
N GLY A 56 -22.48 -7.37 0.61
CA GLY A 56 -22.93 -7.99 1.86
C GLY A 56 -22.63 -9.49 1.90
N GLY A 57 -22.85 -10.10 3.06
CA GLY A 57 -22.74 -11.54 3.25
C GLY A 57 -21.39 -12.05 3.73
N ARG A 58 -21.17 -13.37 3.58
CA ARG A 58 -19.98 -14.07 4.11
C ARG A 58 -18.67 -13.54 3.54
N LEU A 59 -18.63 -13.17 2.26
CA LEU A 59 -17.42 -12.69 1.61
C LEU A 59 -16.95 -11.35 2.18
N ALA A 60 -17.86 -10.39 2.40
CA ALA A 60 -17.51 -9.12 3.05
C ALA A 60 -16.95 -9.32 4.47
N ALA A 61 -17.50 -10.30 5.20
CA ALA A 61 -16.97 -10.68 6.52
C ALA A 61 -15.55 -11.27 6.42
N VAL A 62 -15.31 -12.16 5.46
CA VAL A 62 -13.98 -12.76 5.22
C VAL A 62 -12.97 -11.69 4.87
N LEU A 63 -13.26 -10.78 3.92
CA LEU A 63 -12.35 -9.69 3.54
C LEU A 63 -12.04 -8.76 4.71
N ARG A 64 -13.04 -8.49 5.56
CA ARG A 64 -12.82 -7.72 6.80
C ARG A 64 -11.90 -8.44 7.76
N CYS A 65 -12.08 -9.76 7.96
CA CYS A 65 -11.17 -10.57 8.78
C CYS A 65 -9.76 -10.58 8.21
N VAL A 66 -9.59 -10.76 6.89
CA VAL A 66 -8.28 -10.72 6.23
C VAL A 66 -7.58 -9.39 6.49
N ARG A 67 -8.28 -8.25 6.33
CA ARG A 67 -7.71 -6.93 6.59
C ARG A 67 -7.31 -6.73 8.05
N LEU A 68 -8.13 -7.17 9.00
CA LEU A 68 -7.81 -7.06 10.43
C LEU A 68 -6.61 -7.92 10.81
N VAL A 69 -6.55 -9.17 10.32
CA VAL A 69 -5.43 -10.08 10.56
C VAL A 69 -4.16 -9.52 9.93
N ALA A 70 -4.21 -9.05 8.68
CA ALA A 70 -3.07 -8.45 8.01
C ALA A 70 -2.59 -7.18 8.73
N ALA A 71 -3.50 -6.29 9.17
CA ALA A 71 -3.11 -5.11 9.94
C ALA A 71 -2.44 -5.48 11.28
N ALA A 72 -2.95 -6.49 11.98
CA ALA A 72 -2.31 -7.00 13.20
C ALA A 72 -0.94 -7.61 12.91
N ALA A 73 -0.79 -8.33 11.80
CA ALA A 73 0.49 -8.91 11.37
C ALA A 73 1.53 -7.83 11.02
N ILE A 74 1.12 -6.75 10.33
CA ILE A 74 1.98 -5.59 10.05
C ILE A 74 2.49 -4.94 11.34
N LEU A 75 1.61 -4.73 12.32
CA LEU A 75 2.02 -4.19 13.61
C LEU A 75 2.98 -5.13 14.35
N ALA A 76 2.73 -6.44 14.30
CA ALA A 76 3.62 -7.44 14.90
C ALA A 76 5.00 -7.48 14.21
N ALA A 77 5.05 -7.39 12.87
CA ALA A 77 6.30 -7.29 12.11
C ALA A 77 7.08 -6.02 12.48
N GLY A 78 6.39 -4.86 12.59
CA GLY A 78 7.01 -3.61 13.02
C GLY A 78 7.61 -3.68 14.42
N ILE A 79 6.96 -4.37 15.36
CA ILE A 79 7.52 -4.66 16.68
C ILE A 79 8.74 -5.56 16.55
N GLY A 80 8.68 -6.61 15.71
CA GLY A 80 9.79 -7.52 15.44
C GLY A 80 11.02 -6.76 14.95
N TYR A 81 10.90 -5.91 13.94
CA TYR A 81 12.00 -5.08 13.43
C TYR A 81 12.65 -4.21 14.51
N VAL A 82 11.83 -3.59 15.38
CA VAL A 82 12.38 -2.79 16.50
C VAL A 82 13.16 -3.68 17.49
N LEU A 83 12.67 -4.88 17.79
CA LEU A 83 13.33 -5.81 18.71
C LEU A 83 14.63 -6.39 18.13
N ASP A 84 14.65 -6.60 16.82
CA ASP A 84 15.80 -7.13 16.08
C ASP A 84 16.84 -6.02 15.74
N GLY A 85 16.49 -4.73 15.95
CA GLY A 85 17.36 -3.59 15.67
C GLY A 85 17.39 -3.17 14.20
N GLU A 86 16.45 -3.65 13.39
CA GLU A 86 16.29 -3.36 11.95
C GLU A 86 15.55 -2.02 11.78
N TRP A 87 16.29 -0.92 12.02
CA TRP A 87 15.69 0.42 12.11
C TRP A 87 15.17 0.96 10.80
N LEU A 88 15.77 0.59 9.65
CA LEU A 88 15.26 1.02 8.34
C LEU A 88 13.91 0.39 8.03
N ASP A 89 13.76 -0.91 8.33
CA ASP A 89 12.51 -1.65 8.14
C ASP A 89 11.43 -1.16 9.10
N ALA A 90 11.80 -0.92 10.37
CA ALA A 90 10.90 -0.31 11.35
C ALA A 90 10.43 1.08 10.90
N ALA A 91 11.29 1.90 10.33
CA ALA A 91 10.94 3.20 9.78
C ALA A 91 10.06 3.08 8.54
N ASN A 92 10.37 2.15 7.65
CA ASN A 92 9.60 1.87 6.44
C ASN A 92 8.16 1.49 6.76
N ILE A 93 7.98 0.49 7.61
CA ILE A 93 6.63 0.03 8.02
C ILE A 93 5.86 1.14 8.73
N GLY A 94 6.54 1.93 9.57
CA GLY A 94 5.94 3.10 10.24
C GLY A 94 5.43 4.14 9.26
N LEU A 95 6.22 4.50 8.23
CA LEU A 95 5.81 5.44 7.19
C LEU A 95 4.63 4.91 6.38
N TRP A 96 4.64 3.62 5.99
CA TRP A 96 3.53 2.99 5.27
C TRP A 96 2.23 2.97 6.08
N ILE A 97 2.29 2.67 7.38
CA ILE A 97 1.12 2.74 8.28
C ILE A 97 0.51 4.15 8.26
N VAL A 98 1.34 5.20 8.33
CA VAL A 98 0.86 6.59 8.28
C VAL A 98 0.29 6.93 6.90
N VAL A 99 0.90 6.48 5.80
CA VAL A 99 0.34 6.66 4.44
C VAL A 99 -1.06 6.05 4.35
N VAL A 100 -1.22 4.79 4.75
CA VAL A 100 -2.52 4.09 4.72
C VAL A 100 -3.54 4.78 5.63
N ALA A 101 -3.14 5.23 6.82
CA ALA A 101 -4.01 5.98 7.72
C ALA A 101 -4.49 7.32 7.12
N LEU A 102 -3.61 8.04 6.41
CA LEU A 102 -3.98 9.27 5.71
C LEU A 102 -4.94 9.01 4.55
N LEU A 103 -4.71 7.97 3.75
CA LEU A 103 -5.61 7.58 2.66
C LEU A 103 -6.99 7.18 3.20
N GLU A 104 -7.04 6.42 4.29
CA GLU A 104 -8.28 6.04 4.96
C GLU A 104 -9.02 7.27 5.52
N PHE A 105 -8.27 8.23 6.08
CA PHE A 105 -8.82 9.50 6.55
C PHE A 105 -9.42 10.32 5.41
N GLU A 106 -8.75 10.40 4.26
CA GLU A 106 -9.26 11.11 3.08
C GLU A 106 -10.59 10.53 2.60
N VAL A 107 -10.69 9.20 2.55
CA VAL A 107 -11.91 8.51 2.12
C VAL A 107 -13.05 8.72 3.11
N ARG A 108 -12.78 8.69 4.42
CA ARG A 108 -13.81 8.83 5.46
C ARG A 108 -14.24 10.27 5.69
N TYR A 109 -13.33 11.23 5.55
CA TYR A 109 -13.54 12.63 5.88
C TYR A 109 -13.20 13.59 4.73
N PRO A 110 -13.82 13.42 3.54
CA PRO A 110 -13.47 14.19 2.34
C PRO A 110 -13.64 15.71 2.51
N ALA A 111 -14.62 16.15 3.32
CA ALA A 111 -14.83 17.56 3.59
C ALA A 111 -13.70 18.18 4.44
N ALA A 112 -13.17 17.44 5.43
CA ALA A 112 -12.04 17.88 6.24
C ALA A 112 -10.76 17.96 5.40
N THR A 113 -10.52 16.96 4.55
CA THR A 113 -9.39 16.93 3.62
C THR A 113 -9.45 18.08 2.62
N ALA A 114 -10.63 18.37 2.06
CA ALA A 114 -10.82 19.49 1.15
C ALA A 114 -10.52 20.84 1.82
N ARG A 115 -10.91 21.01 3.10
CA ARG A 115 -10.64 22.21 3.88
C ARG A 115 -9.16 22.45 4.16
N HIS A 116 -8.38 21.38 4.35
CA HIS A 116 -6.95 21.41 4.67
C HIS A 116 -6.08 20.83 3.55
N ARG A 117 -6.51 20.98 2.30
CA ARG A 117 -5.94 20.32 1.13
C ARG A 117 -4.42 20.53 0.97
N SER A 118 -3.91 21.73 1.25
CA SER A 118 -2.47 22.02 1.14
C SER A 118 -1.65 21.26 2.18
N GLN A 119 -2.14 21.23 3.42
CA GLN A 119 -1.48 20.50 4.51
C GLN A 119 -1.50 18.99 4.27
N PHE A 120 -2.64 18.46 3.80
CA PHE A 120 -2.77 17.06 3.44
C PHE A 120 -1.80 16.66 2.32
N LYS A 121 -1.74 17.44 1.24
CA LYS A 121 -0.78 17.21 0.16
C LYS A 121 0.67 17.30 0.62
N ALA A 122 1.00 18.27 1.50
CA ALA A 122 2.34 18.39 2.07
C ALA A 122 2.70 17.16 2.92
N ALA A 123 1.77 16.67 3.76
CA ALA A 123 1.98 15.47 4.56
C ALA A 123 2.23 14.24 3.69
N VAL A 124 1.39 14.01 2.67
CA VAL A 124 1.56 12.91 1.72
C VAL A 124 2.90 13.01 1.00
N ALA A 125 3.25 14.20 0.48
CA ALA A 125 4.53 14.39 -0.21
C ALA A 125 5.74 14.13 0.72
N THR A 126 5.65 14.55 1.99
CA THR A 126 6.72 14.28 2.98
C THR A 126 6.87 12.79 3.24
N LEU A 127 5.77 12.04 3.39
CA LEU A 127 5.81 10.61 3.61
C LEU A 127 6.42 9.86 2.43
N TYR A 128 5.99 10.16 1.21
CA TYR A 128 6.57 9.53 0.01
C TYR A 128 8.04 9.91 -0.19
N SER A 129 8.42 11.15 0.17
CA SER A 129 9.85 11.55 0.16
C SER A 129 10.65 10.77 1.20
N GLY A 130 10.08 10.51 2.38
CA GLY A 130 10.69 9.67 3.41
C GLY A 130 10.89 8.23 2.93
N LEU A 131 9.84 7.63 2.34
CA LEU A 131 9.93 6.28 1.74
C LEU A 131 10.99 6.21 0.62
N ALA A 132 11.04 7.22 -0.26
CA ALA A 132 12.07 7.29 -1.28
C ALA A 132 13.47 7.44 -0.68
N ALA A 133 13.63 8.21 0.40
CA ALA A 133 14.91 8.33 1.09
C ALA A 133 15.37 6.99 1.70
N LEU A 134 14.45 6.14 2.20
CA LEU A 134 14.78 4.80 2.67
C LEU A 134 15.29 3.90 1.54
N VAL A 135 14.71 3.98 0.33
CA VAL A 135 15.26 3.27 -0.85
C VAL A 135 16.73 3.63 -1.07
N PHE A 136 17.08 4.93 -1.00
CA PHE A 136 18.47 5.35 -1.12
C PHE A 136 19.34 4.90 0.06
N ALA A 137 18.79 4.79 1.28
CA ALA A 137 19.51 4.28 2.43
C ALA A 137 19.90 2.81 2.26
N TRP A 138 18.98 1.95 1.80
CA TRP A 138 19.29 0.55 1.47
C TRP A 138 20.28 0.43 0.33
N LEU A 139 20.15 1.24 -0.75
CA LEU A 139 21.16 1.27 -1.84
C LEU A 139 22.54 1.64 -1.32
N TRP A 140 22.63 2.56 -0.37
CA TRP A 140 23.89 2.95 0.25
C TRP A 140 24.50 1.81 1.10
N GLN A 141 23.65 1.05 1.80
CA GLN A 141 24.06 -0.12 2.58
C GLN A 141 24.34 -1.35 1.71
N ARG A 142 24.06 -1.27 0.41
CA ARG A 142 24.16 -2.35 -0.58
C ARG A 142 23.13 -3.46 -0.40
N ASP A 143 22.02 -3.17 0.30
CA ASP A 143 20.85 -4.03 0.41
C ASP A 143 19.95 -3.83 -0.80
N TRP A 144 20.39 -4.43 -1.91
CA TRP A 144 19.76 -4.23 -3.22
C TRP A 144 18.35 -4.80 -3.28
N PHE A 145 18.10 -5.87 -2.52
CA PHE A 145 16.80 -6.53 -2.56
C PHE A 145 15.74 -5.71 -1.83
N ASP A 146 16.05 -5.17 -0.64
CA ASP A 146 15.15 -4.30 0.12
C ASP A 146 14.92 -2.98 -0.59
N ALA A 147 15.96 -2.40 -1.19
CA ALA A 147 15.82 -1.21 -2.03
C ALA A 147 14.90 -1.45 -3.23
N TYR A 148 15.04 -2.58 -3.89
CA TYR A 148 14.19 -2.98 -5.01
C TYR A 148 12.75 -3.20 -4.58
N ASP A 149 12.52 -3.94 -3.48
CA ASP A 149 11.17 -4.19 -2.96
C ASP A 149 10.48 -2.89 -2.55
N ALA A 150 11.16 -2.03 -1.80
CA ALA A 150 10.63 -0.73 -1.40
C ALA A 150 10.29 0.17 -2.60
N ALA A 151 11.14 0.20 -3.64
CA ALA A 151 10.86 0.92 -4.87
C ALA A 151 9.64 0.34 -5.61
N LEU A 152 9.49 -0.98 -5.62
CA LEU A 152 8.36 -1.65 -6.24
C LEU A 152 7.04 -1.33 -5.53
N TRP A 153 7.04 -1.24 -4.19
CA TRP A 153 5.89 -0.79 -3.41
C TRP A 153 5.52 0.67 -3.72
N LEU A 154 6.50 1.57 -3.88
CA LEU A 154 6.24 2.95 -4.32
C LEU A 154 5.57 2.99 -5.69
N VAL A 155 6.01 2.17 -6.64
CA VAL A 155 5.37 2.05 -7.97
C VAL A 155 3.96 1.50 -7.85
N ALA A 156 3.74 0.48 -7.00
CA ALA A 156 2.41 -0.10 -6.76
C ALA A 156 1.42 0.96 -6.26
N PHE A 157 1.79 1.72 -5.24
CA PHE A 157 0.92 2.76 -4.68
C PHE A 157 0.71 3.93 -5.65
N ALA A 158 1.74 4.37 -6.36
CA ALA A 158 1.60 5.41 -7.40
C ALA A 158 0.61 4.97 -8.50
N THR A 159 0.62 3.71 -8.91
CA THR A 159 -0.33 3.19 -9.91
C THR A 159 -1.76 3.15 -9.38
N ILE A 160 -1.96 2.83 -8.10
CA ILE A 160 -3.28 2.86 -7.46
C ILE A 160 -3.83 4.29 -7.38
N GLU A 161 -3.02 5.24 -6.93
CA GLU A 161 -3.42 6.66 -6.85
C GLU A 161 -3.79 7.26 -8.21
N LEU A 162 -3.00 6.96 -9.24
CA LEU A 162 -3.29 7.41 -10.62
C LEU A 162 -4.62 6.87 -11.12
N ASN A 163 -4.98 5.64 -10.75
CA ASN A 163 -6.27 5.04 -11.12
C ASN A 163 -7.44 5.73 -10.40
N LEU A 164 -7.32 5.99 -9.11
CA LEU A 164 -8.34 6.68 -8.32
C LEU A 164 -8.62 8.09 -8.86
N VAL A 165 -7.58 8.84 -9.24
CA VAL A 165 -7.69 10.16 -9.86
C VAL A 165 -8.35 10.09 -11.25
N GLY A 166 -8.07 9.05 -12.04
CA GLY A 166 -8.68 8.79 -13.35
C GLY A 166 -10.18 8.55 -13.27
N PHE A 167 -10.63 7.74 -12.32
CA PHE A 167 -12.06 7.45 -12.09
C PHE A 167 -12.82 8.70 -11.58
N GLY A 168 -12.22 9.49 -10.70
CA GLY A 168 -12.86 10.73 -10.20
C GLY A 168 -13.13 11.74 -11.31
N ARG A 169 -12.25 11.88 -12.28
CA ARG A 169 -12.42 12.78 -13.44
C ARG A 169 -13.51 12.30 -14.39
N GLY A 170 -13.64 10.99 -14.62
CA GLY A 170 -14.69 10.42 -15.46
C GLY A 170 -16.09 10.62 -14.88
N ALA A 171 -16.25 10.48 -13.57
CA ALA A 171 -17.52 10.66 -12.88
C ALA A 171 -18.02 12.11 -12.87
N VAL A 172 -17.12 13.10 -12.84
CA VAL A 172 -17.45 14.53 -12.91
C VAL A 172 -17.80 14.96 -14.33
N ALA A 173 -17.12 14.45 -15.34
CA ALA A 173 -17.42 14.75 -16.75
C ALA A 173 -18.79 14.19 -17.20
N GLY A 174 -19.22 13.06 -16.67
CA GLY A 174 -20.54 12.47 -16.99
C GLY A 174 -21.75 13.20 -16.38
N ARG A 175 -21.55 14.02 -15.33
CA ARG A 175 -22.63 14.80 -14.70
C ARG A 175 -22.86 16.19 -15.29
N GLY A 176 -21.96 16.66 -16.14
CA GLY A 176 -22.09 17.96 -16.83
C GLY A 176 -22.71 17.91 -18.22
N ALA A 177 -23.12 16.73 -18.68
CA ALA A 177 -23.69 16.52 -20.02
C ALA A 177 -25.16 16.08 -20.01
N GLY A 178 -25.88 16.29 -18.90
CA GLY A 178 -27.30 15.97 -18.76
C GLY A 178 -28.15 17.21 -18.49
#